data_8438fa43ac0d99b7c466647b287b5bd8
#
_entry.id   8438fa43ac0d99b7c466647b287b5bd8
#
_cell.length_a   1.000
_cell.length_b   1.000
_cell.length_c   1.000
_cell.angle_alpha   90.00
_cell.angle_beta   90.00
_cell.angle_gamma   90.00
#
_symmetry.space_group_name_H-M   'P 1'
#
loop_
_entity.id
_entity.type
_entity.pdbx_description
1 polymer ?
#
loop_
_entity_poly.entity_id
_entity_poly.type
_entity_poly.pdbx_seq_one_letter_code
_entity_poly.pdbx_strand_id
1 'polypeptide(L)'
;MSIVDKFGEKVGEIAEKDPVKARKILLAGYRLQEKRLALFPDRKPPMSGQYVAKIVMNNIIQALAKPENAAMVSIFVPGELLTAAGLTPYSVEALSCFIAGTKCEQAFLRQTEKEGFPETMCSYHRVFLGAALNGIVPKPKCMVYTNLACDGNMMTFPYLKERYEIPSFYIDVPYEKNYDSVMYVAKQLRELKNFLQDVTGREITEESVKKAVDKSKIASNNYYRQLHLRKGHDIASTLTNELYALFMCHLFAGTDESVRYTQLLRDDVRRAPAGDGFHVLWMHTMPFLQDAVKDVFNYSDTIHISASDFIADGFRSMESDDPYEALAEKMVYCIYNGSVNQRIEEAKELADTVGADGAVLFAHWGCKNTIGASSLIKRSLEREGLPTMVLDGDGCNPANASDGQISTRLQAFVEMLTEQERN
;
A
#
# COMPACT_ATOMS: atom_id res chain seq x y z
N MET A 1 -1.71 24.70 -15.08
CA MET A 1 -1.14 24.40 -13.74
C MET A 1 -2.26 24.50 -12.70
N SER A 2 -2.57 23.41 -12.03
CA SER A 2 -3.61 23.35 -11.01
C SER A 2 -3.20 24.07 -9.72
N ILE A 3 -4.15 24.26 -8.79
CA ILE A 3 -3.84 24.81 -7.46
C ILE A 3 -2.87 23.89 -6.70
N VAL A 4 -3.02 22.57 -6.89
CA VAL A 4 -2.15 21.58 -6.25
C VAL A 4 -0.73 21.65 -6.80
N ASP A 5 -0.56 21.84 -8.12
CA ASP A 5 0.78 22.00 -8.72
C ASP A 5 1.52 23.21 -8.14
N LYS A 6 0.83 24.36 -8.07
CA LYS A 6 1.40 25.59 -7.47
C LYS A 6 1.75 25.41 -5.99
N PHE A 7 0.92 24.67 -5.27
CA PHE A 7 1.17 24.35 -3.87
C PHE A 7 2.41 23.46 -3.73
N GLY A 8 2.53 22.42 -4.54
CA GLY A 8 3.67 21.49 -4.53
C GLY A 8 4.99 22.18 -4.89
N GLU A 9 5.02 22.98 -5.95
CA GLU A 9 6.19 23.81 -6.31
C GLU A 9 6.63 24.68 -5.13
N LYS A 10 5.67 25.38 -4.50
CA LYS A 10 5.97 26.26 -3.37
C LYS A 10 6.53 25.52 -2.16
N VAL A 11 5.97 24.32 -1.86
CA VAL A 11 6.48 23.46 -0.78
C VAL A 11 7.90 23.00 -1.12
N GLY A 12 8.17 22.56 -2.36
CA GLY A 12 9.49 22.14 -2.82
C GLY A 12 10.54 23.26 -2.71
N GLU A 13 10.24 24.47 -3.20
CA GLU A 13 11.13 25.62 -3.09
C GLU A 13 11.47 26.01 -1.64
N ILE A 14 10.46 25.95 -0.74
CA ILE A 14 10.67 26.25 0.67
C ILE A 14 11.46 25.13 1.34
N ALA A 15 11.23 23.87 0.98
CA ALA A 15 11.91 22.72 1.56
C ALA A 15 13.43 22.77 1.33
N GLU A 16 13.90 23.32 0.22
CA GLU A 16 15.33 23.50 -0.06
C GLU A 16 16.02 24.49 0.92
N LYS A 17 15.26 25.42 1.51
CA LYS A 17 15.79 26.51 2.35
C LYS A 17 15.42 26.35 3.82
N ASP A 18 14.20 25.90 4.10
CA ASP A 18 13.63 25.76 5.44
C ASP A 18 12.66 24.55 5.48
N PRO A 19 13.18 23.34 5.70
CA PRO A 19 12.38 22.14 5.71
C PRO A 19 11.33 22.11 6.84
N VAL A 20 11.61 22.78 7.96
CA VAL A 20 10.65 22.86 9.08
C VAL A 20 9.43 23.70 8.69
N LYS A 21 9.66 24.81 8.01
CA LYS A 21 8.58 25.67 7.47
C LYS A 21 7.80 24.93 6.39
N ALA A 22 8.49 24.25 5.46
CA ALA A 22 7.86 23.44 4.42
C ALA A 22 6.96 22.37 5.01
N ARG A 23 7.41 21.64 6.04
CA ARG A 23 6.59 20.66 6.77
C ARG A 23 5.34 21.27 7.39
N LYS A 24 5.45 22.45 8.00
CA LYS A 24 4.29 23.15 8.57
C LYS A 24 3.25 23.50 7.50
N ILE A 25 3.69 23.94 6.33
CA ILE A 25 2.83 24.26 5.19
C ILE A 25 2.17 22.99 4.64
N LEU A 26 2.94 21.91 4.47
CA LEU A 26 2.45 20.62 4.03
C LEU A 26 1.37 20.07 4.98
N LEU A 27 1.64 20.11 6.29
CA LEU A 27 0.66 19.72 7.32
C LEU A 27 -0.60 20.59 7.31
N ALA A 28 -0.47 21.89 7.06
CA ALA A 28 -1.63 22.77 6.92
C ALA A 28 -2.50 22.38 5.71
N GLY A 29 -1.86 22.04 4.58
CA GLY A 29 -2.54 21.50 3.39
C GLY A 29 -3.28 20.20 3.67
N TYR A 30 -2.62 19.24 4.33
CA TYR A 30 -3.25 17.96 4.71
C TYR A 30 -4.42 18.13 5.67
N ARG A 31 -4.30 19.00 6.69
CA ARG A 31 -5.40 19.33 7.61
C ARG A 31 -6.58 20.00 6.90
N LEU A 32 -6.31 20.86 5.93
CA LEU A 32 -7.37 21.47 5.11
C LEU A 32 -8.11 20.41 4.30
N GLN A 33 -7.37 19.48 3.68
CA GLN A 33 -7.97 18.35 2.94
C GLN A 33 -8.74 17.39 3.86
N GLU A 34 -8.22 17.09 5.05
CA GLU A 34 -8.94 16.30 6.06
C GLU A 34 -10.27 16.94 6.45
N LYS A 35 -10.28 18.25 6.72
CA LYS A 35 -11.50 19.01 7.01
C LYS A 35 -12.47 19.00 5.83
N ARG A 36 -11.96 19.11 4.60
CA ARG A 36 -12.78 19.01 3.40
C ARG A 36 -13.46 17.64 3.30
N LEU A 37 -12.71 16.56 3.50
CA LEU A 37 -13.24 15.20 3.50
C LEU A 37 -14.29 14.97 4.62
N ALA A 38 -14.14 15.66 5.76
CA ALA A 38 -15.06 15.54 6.87
C ALA A 38 -16.35 16.35 6.69
N LEU A 39 -16.24 17.61 6.18
CA LEU A 39 -17.36 18.55 6.11
C LEU A 39 -18.09 18.51 4.74
N PHE A 40 -17.36 18.19 3.70
CA PHE A 40 -17.85 18.14 2.31
C PHE A 40 -17.41 16.82 1.64
N PRO A 41 -17.88 15.65 2.16
CA PRO A 41 -17.51 14.38 1.57
C PRO A 41 -17.97 14.30 0.12
N ASP A 42 -17.09 13.84 -0.75
CA ASP A 42 -17.50 13.43 -2.10
C ASP A 42 -18.46 12.24 -1.95
N ARG A 43 -19.63 12.32 -2.56
CA ARG A 43 -20.66 11.27 -2.47
C ARG A 43 -20.51 10.19 -3.57
N LYS A 44 -19.61 10.41 -4.53
CA LYS A 44 -19.34 9.42 -5.58
C LYS A 44 -18.69 8.15 -5.04
N PRO A 45 -17.62 8.22 -4.20
CA PRO A 45 -17.03 7.02 -3.62
C PRO A 45 -18.02 6.31 -2.71
N PRO A 46 -17.98 4.96 -2.64
CA PRO A 46 -18.73 4.21 -1.65
C PRO A 46 -18.30 4.58 -0.23
N MET A 47 -19.10 4.18 0.77
CA MET A 47 -18.86 4.56 2.17
C MET A 47 -17.50 4.08 2.69
N SER A 48 -17.03 2.91 2.26
CA SER A 48 -15.70 2.41 2.58
C SER A 48 -14.61 3.31 2.04
N GLY A 49 -14.75 3.77 0.77
CA GLY A 49 -13.80 4.69 0.13
C GLY A 49 -13.74 6.06 0.82
N GLN A 50 -14.88 6.63 1.22
CA GLN A 50 -14.92 7.87 2.00
C GLN A 50 -14.26 7.70 3.37
N TYR A 51 -14.52 6.56 4.02
CA TYR A 51 -13.98 6.25 5.34
C TYR A 51 -12.45 6.08 5.29
N VAL A 52 -11.94 5.25 4.38
CA VAL A 52 -10.50 4.98 4.28
C VAL A 52 -9.70 6.25 3.95
N ALA A 53 -10.20 7.10 3.06
CA ALA A 53 -9.55 8.37 2.71
C ALA A 53 -9.34 9.27 3.92
N LYS A 54 -10.34 9.36 4.80
CA LYS A 54 -10.27 10.14 6.04
C LYS A 54 -9.25 9.54 7.03
N ILE A 55 -9.29 8.23 7.24
CA ILE A 55 -8.45 7.55 8.24
C ILE A 55 -6.98 7.60 7.82
N VAL A 56 -6.66 7.31 6.56
CA VAL A 56 -5.27 7.33 6.06
C VAL A 56 -4.71 8.75 6.07
N MET A 57 -5.51 9.77 5.69
CA MET A 57 -5.11 11.17 5.77
C MET A 57 -4.75 11.56 7.22
N ASN A 58 -5.62 11.21 8.18
CA ASN A 58 -5.37 11.51 9.60
C ASN A 58 -4.10 10.83 10.11
N ASN A 59 -3.85 9.58 9.72
CA ASN A 59 -2.64 8.85 10.12
C ASN A 59 -1.35 9.58 9.70
N ILE A 60 -1.27 10.01 8.45
CA ILE A 60 -0.10 10.77 7.94
C ILE A 60 0.05 12.11 8.69
N ILE A 61 -1.06 12.81 8.96
CA ILE A 61 -1.04 14.03 9.76
C ILE A 61 -0.49 13.76 11.16
N GLN A 62 -0.94 12.70 11.85
CA GLN A 62 -0.47 12.36 13.19
C GLN A 62 1.02 11.97 13.17
N ALA A 63 1.46 11.15 12.22
CA ALA A 63 2.85 10.73 12.08
C ALA A 63 3.81 11.92 11.89
N LEU A 64 3.44 12.89 11.05
CA LEU A 64 4.28 14.07 10.81
C LEU A 64 4.18 15.13 11.92
N ALA A 65 3.02 15.23 12.59
CA ALA A 65 2.79 16.25 13.65
C ALA A 65 3.30 15.80 15.01
N LYS A 66 3.34 14.48 15.28
CA LYS A 66 3.73 13.88 16.58
C LYS A 66 4.76 12.76 16.35
N PRO A 67 5.93 13.05 15.80
CA PRO A 67 6.94 12.05 15.46
C PRO A 67 7.44 11.25 16.66
N GLU A 68 7.35 11.81 17.86
CA GLU A 68 7.66 11.14 19.13
C GLU A 68 6.72 9.96 19.46
N ASN A 69 5.59 9.87 18.79
CA ASN A 69 4.62 8.76 18.90
C ASN A 69 4.51 7.97 17.58
N ALA A 70 5.39 8.24 16.62
CA ALA A 70 5.34 7.60 15.30
C ALA A 70 6.43 6.53 15.15
N ALA A 71 6.12 5.46 14.42
CA ALA A 71 7.07 4.46 13.99
C ALA A 71 7.17 4.46 12.45
N MET A 72 8.39 4.59 11.92
CA MET A 72 8.67 4.40 10.50
C MET A 72 8.80 2.90 10.22
N VAL A 73 8.03 2.41 9.26
CA VAL A 73 7.97 0.98 8.96
C VAL A 73 8.10 0.68 7.48
N SER A 74 8.61 -0.49 7.13
CA SER A 74 8.36 -1.07 5.82
C SER A 74 6.94 -1.64 5.78
N ILE A 75 6.31 -1.64 4.60
CA ILE A 75 4.87 -1.91 4.49
C ILE A 75 4.44 -3.29 5.01
N PHE A 76 5.30 -4.29 4.97
CA PHE A 76 5.02 -5.66 5.42
C PHE A 76 5.28 -5.91 6.93
N VAL A 77 5.62 -4.88 7.71
CA VAL A 77 5.74 -5.00 9.16
C VAL A 77 4.37 -5.20 9.79
N PRO A 78 4.18 -6.16 10.73
CA PRO A 78 2.88 -6.36 11.38
C PRO A 78 2.42 -5.12 12.16
N GLY A 79 1.38 -4.45 11.64
CA GLY A 79 0.79 -3.27 12.25
C GLY A 79 0.19 -3.54 13.63
N GLU A 80 -0.18 -4.78 13.91
CA GLU A 80 -0.79 -5.24 15.15
C GLU A 80 0.09 -4.98 16.38
N LEU A 81 1.40 -5.24 16.27
CA LEU A 81 2.34 -5.00 17.37
C LEU A 81 2.55 -3.49 17.62
N LEU A 82 2.59 -2.69 16.56
CA LEU A 82 2.68 -1.23 16.67
C LEU A 82 1.40 -0.64 17.29
N THR A 83 0.25 -1.16 16.89
CA THR A 83 -1.05 -0.81 17.48
C THR A 83 -1.10 -1.14 18.98
N ALA A 84 -0.65 -2.34 19.36
CA ALA A 84 -0.55 -2.74 20.77
C ALA A 84 0.41 -1.85 21.57
N ALA A 85 1.47 -1.34 20.94
CA ALA A 85 2.43 -0.39 21.53
C ALA A 85 1.89 1.06 21.60
N GLY A 86 0.75 1.36 20.98
CA GLY A 86 0.17 2.70 20.91
C GLY A 86 0.98 3.67 20.05
N LEU A 87 1.71 3.15 19.05
CA LEU A 87 2.44 3.93 18.06
C LEU A 87 1.60 4.16 16.80
N THR A 88 1.84 5.29 16.14
CA THR A 88 1.28 5.59 14.82
C THR A 88 2.26 5.10 13.74
N PRO A 89 2.00 3.99 13.03
CA PRO A 89 2.87 3.53 11.97
C PRO A 89 2.69 4.39 10.72
N TYR A 90 3.77 4.64 9.99
CA TYR A 90 3.74 5.14 8.63
C TYR A 90 4.80 4.44 7.79
N SER A 91 4.45 4.05 6.58
CA SER A 91 5.39 3.41 5.68
C SER A 91 6.06 4.40 4.75
N VAL A 92 7.22 3.99 4.23
CA VAL A 92 7.96 4.67 3.18
C VAL A 92 7.03 4.96 2.00
N GLU A 93 6.28 3.95 1.57
CA GLU A 93 5.42 4.00 0.40
C GLU A 93 4.22 4.96 0.62
N ALA A 94 3.56 4.85 1.79
CA ALA A 94 2.42 5.71 2.09
C ALA A 94 2.81 7.17 2.12
N LEU A 95 3.89 7.52 2.82
CA LEU A 95 4.31 8.92 2.92
C LEU A 95 4.79 9.47 1.57
N SER A 96 5.48 8.65 0.76
CA SER A 96 5.86 9.04 -0.60
C SER A 96 4.66 9.33 -1.50
N CYS A 97 3.59 8.52 -1.39
CA CYS A 97 2.34 8.79 -2.10
C CYS A 97 1.72 10.13 -1.70
N PHE A 98 1.72 10.47 -0.41
CA PHE A 98 1.21 11.77 0.05
C PHE A 98 2.06 12.95 -0.44
N ILE A 99 3.38 12.81 -0.45
CA ILE A 99 4.31 13.81 -1.01
C ILE A 99 4.06 13.96 -2.52
N ALA A 100 4.03 12.86 -3.27
CA ALA A 100 3.79 12.88 -4.71
C ALA A 100 2.39 13.36 -5.08
N GLY A 101 1.38 13.03 -4.27
CA GLY A 101 0.01 13.53 -4.41
C GLY A 101 -0.11 15.05 -4.24
N THR A 102 0.84 15.69 -3.55
CA THR A 102 0.94 17.15 -3.46
C THR A 102 1.85 17.79 -4.52
N LYS A 103 2.36 16.98 -5.48
CA LYS A 103 3.22 17.44 -6.59
C LYS A 103 4.53 18.11 -6.15
N CYS A 104 5.11 17.68 -5.02
CA CYS A 104 6.41 18.17 -4.57
C CYS A 104 7.52 17.11 -4.59
N GLU A 105 7.26 15.95 -5.17
CA GLU A 105 8.18 14.79 -5.24
C GLU A 105 9.50 15.13 -5.96
N GLN A 106 9.46 16.00 -6.98
CA GLN A 106 10.64 16.33 -7.78
C GLN A 106 11.77 16.98 -6.96
N ALA A 107 11.42 17.78 -5.94
CA ALA A 107 12.42 18.39 -5.05
C ALA A 107 13.19 17.31 -4.27
N PHE A 108 12.50 16.25 -3.86
CA PHE A 108 13.09 15.17 -3.06
C PHE A 108 13.81 14.13 -3.93
N LEU A 109 13.35 13.88 -5.15
CA LEU A 109 14.08 13.07 -6.13
C LEU A 109 15.45 13.68 -6.44
N ARG A 110 15.50 14.99 -6.70
CA ARG A 110 16.79 15.71 -6.89
C ARG A 110 17.69 15.65 -5.66
N GLN A 111 17.12 15.61 -4.44
CA GLN A 111 17.92 15.49 -3.23
C GLN A 111 18.60 14.12 -3.15
N THR A 112 17.91 13.02 -3.48
CA THR A 112 18.50 11.68 -3.49
C THR A 112 19.58 11.53 -4.56
N GLU A 113 19.41 12.15 -5.72
CA GLU A 113 20.42 12.17 -6.79
C GLU A 113 21.72 12.87 -6.35
N LYS A 114 21.59 14.00 -5.64
CA LYS A 114 22.74 14.71 -5.05
C LYS A 114 23.50 13.87 -4.02
N GLU A 115 22.80 13.00 -3.31
CA GLU A 115 23.38 12.05 -2.33
C GLU A 115 23.94 10.78 -2.98
N GLY A 116 23.84 10.66 -4.32
CA GLY A 116 24.41 9.54 -5.07
C GLY A 116 23.50 8.30 -5.20
N PHE A 117 22.23 8.39 -4.83
CA PHE A 117 21.29 7.30 -5.04
C PHE A 117 20.92 7.17 -6.53
N PRO A 118 20.91 5.95 -7.11
CA PRO A 118 20.67 5.75 -8.53
C PRO A 118 19.21 6.00 -8.90
N GLU A 119 18.99 6.54 -10.11
CA GLU A 119 17.65 6.76 -10.67
C GLU A 119 16.85 5.45 -10.83
N THR A 120 17.53 4.32 -10.99
CA THR A 120 16.92 2.98 -11.10
C THR A 120 16.37 2.43 -9.79
N MET A 121 16.64 3.08 -8.67
CA MET A 121 16.01 2.74 -7.40
C MET A 121 14.53 3.11 -7.42
N CYS A 122 13.70 2.30 -6.77
CA CYS A 122 12.25 2.53 -6.62
C CYS A 122 11.94 3.97 -6.20
N SER A 123 11.07 4.65 -6.93
CA SER A 123 10.73 6.05 -6.69
C SER A 123 10.06 6.31 -5.34
N TYR A 124 9.30 5.35 -4.80
CA TYR A 124 8.77 5.46 -3.42
C TYR A 124 9.90 5.67 -2.42
N HIS A 125 10.96 4.86 -2.51
CA HIS A 125 12.12 4.98 -1.64
C HIS A 125 12.93 6.24 -1.91
N ARG A 126 13.09 6.64 -3.17
CA ARG A 126 13.81 7.88 -3.54
C ARG A 126 13.09 9.12 -3.00
N VAL A 127 11.78 9.24 -3.22
CA VAL A 127 10.99 10.38 -2.70
C VAL A 127 11.07 10.43 -1.18
N PHE A 128 10.92 9.28 -0.51
CA PHE A 128 11.01 9.20 0.94
C PHE A 128 12.39 9.59 1.47
N LEU A 129 13.45 8.99 0.92
CA LEU A 129 14.84 9.28 1.32
C LEU A 129 15.15 10.77 1.13
N GLY A 130 14.81 11.34 -0.02
CA GLY A 130 15.03 12.75 -0.28
C GLY A 130 14.27 13.64 0.70
N ALA A 131 13.05 13.31 1.06
CA ALA A 131 12.25 14.02 2.04
C ALA A 131 12.83 13.87 3.47
N ALA A 132 13.32 12.69 3.82
CA ALA A 132 13.97 12.41 5.09
C ALA A 132 15.31 13.17 5.22
N LEU A 133 16.16 13.10 4.19
CA LEU A 133 17.46 13.77 4.14
C LEU A 133 17.33 15.29 4.12
N ASN A 134 16.32 15.79 3.45
CA ASN A 134 15.97 17.21 3.47
C ASN A 134 15.52 17.69 4.86
N GLY A 135 14.93 16.79 5.68
CA GLY A 135 14.41 17.10 7.02
C GLY A 135 12.95 17.50 7.06
N ILE A 136 12.20 17.41 5.92
CA ILE A 136 10.75 17.61 5.94
C ILE A 136 10.03 16.46 6.65
N VAL A 137 10.57 15.23 6.57
CA VAL A 137 10.15 14.09 7.38
C VAL A 137 10.90 14.14 8.71
N PRO A 138 10.20 14.29 9.84
CA PRO A 138 10.84 14.33 11.16
C PRO A 138 11.33 12.94 11.58
N LYS A 139 12.34 12.90 12.47
CA LYS A 139 12.81 11.64 13.08
C LYS A 139 11.66 10.99 13.86
N PRO A 140 11.28 9.74 13.56
CA PRO A 140 10.26 9.02 14.33
C PRO A 140 10.81 8.52 15.68
N LYS A 141 9.93 7.96 16.50
CA LYS A 141 10.30 7.33 17.77
C LYS A 141 11.22 6.12 17.56
N CYS A 142 10.92 5.29 16.56
CA CYS A 142 11.71 4.13 16.16
C CYS A 142 11.46 3.76 14.70
N MET A 143 12.27 2.82 14.21
CA MET A 143 12.10 2.18 12.90
C MET A 143 11.93 0.68 13.08
N VAL A 144 11.00 0.08 12.32
CA VAL A 144 10.85 -1.38 12.20
C VAL A 144 10.77 -1.74 10.73
N TYR A 145 11.59 -2.68 10.28
CA TYR A 145 11.64 -3.06 8.88
C TYR A 145 11.95 -4.55 8.68
N THR A 146 11.73 -5.03 7.48
CA THR A 146 11.92 -6.43 7.12
C THR A 146 12.50 -6.54 5.70
N ASN A 147 13.18 -7.66 5.41
CA ASN A 147 13.59 -8.05 4.06
C ASN A 147 12.40 -8.49 3.19
N LEU A 148 11.24 -8.72 3.80
CA LEU A 148 10.07 -9.23 3.08
C LEU A 148 9.73 -8.33 1.90
N ALA A 149 9.86 -8.92 0.72
CA ALA A 149 9.45 -8.51 -0.60
C ALA A 149 10.07 -7.21 -1.19
N CYS A 150 10.86 -6.45 -0.44
CA CYS A 150 11.34 -5.16 -0.95
C CYS A 150 12.84 -4.94 -0.74
N ASP A 151 13.64 -5.00 -1.82
CA ASP A 151 15.08 -4.68 -1.79
C ASP A 151 15.34 -3.23 -1.36
N GLY A 152 14.43 -2.31 -1.68
CA GLY A 152 14.53 -0.91 -1.28
C GLY A 152 14.56 -0.72 0.24
N ASN A 153 13.91 -1.60 1.00
CA ASN A 153 13.97 -1.57 2.45
C ASN A 153 15.39 -1.79 2.98
N MET A 154 16.13 -2.71 2.35
CA MET A 154 17.49 -3.07 2.77
C MET A 154 18.52 -1.97 2.46
N MET A 155 18.15 -0.97 1.66
CA MET A 155 18.94 0.24 1.44
C MET A 155 18.46 1.40 2.32
N THR A 156 17.17 1.67 2.33
CA THR A 156 16.57 2.84 2.97
C THR A 156 16.71 2.82 4.49
N PHE A 157 16.33 1.69 5.12
CA PHE A 157 16.31 1.64 6.59
C PHE A 157 17.69 1.61 7.22
N PRO A 158 18.67 0.79 6.77
CA PRO A 158 20.03 0.84 7.30
C PRO A 158 20.69 2.21 7.12
N TYR A 159 20.51 2.84 5.94
CA TYR A 159 21.04 4.19 5.69
C TYR A 159 20.44 5.22 6.67
N LEU A 160 19.13 5.22 6.86
CA LEU A 160 18.47 6.14 7.80
C LEU A 160 18.76 5.81 9.26
N LYS A 161 19.01 4.53 9.61
CA LYS A 161 19.43 4.11 10.95
C LYS A 161 20.73 4.82 11.35
N GLU A 162 21.73 4.81 10.47
CA GLU A 162 23.00 5.51 10.71
C GLU A 162 22.80 7.02 10.76
N ARG A 163 21.98 7.58 9.86
CA ARG A 163 21.76 9.01 9.74
C ARG A 163 20.94 9.60 10.87
N TYR A 164 19.94 8.86 11.35
CA TYR A 164 19.04 9.33 12.41
C TYR A 164 19.48 8.98 13.82
N GLU A 165 20.27 7.91 13.97
CA GLU A 165 20.71 7.41 15.29
C GLU A 165 19.51 7.13 16.21
N ILE A 166 18.46 6.51 15.67
CA ILE A 166 17.25 6.15 16.42
C ILE A 166 17.14 4.63 16.59
N PRO A 167 16.45 4.15 17.64
CA PRO A 167 16.21 2.73 17.84
C PRO A 167 15.57 2.09 16.61
N SER A 168 16.08 0.93 16.21
CA SER A 168 15.55 0.21 15.06
C SER A 168 15.56 -1.29 15.28
N PHE A 169 14.54 -1.97 14.74
CA PHE A 169 14.39 -3.42 14.75
C PHE A 169 14.25 -3.96 13.34
N TYR A 170 14.98 -5.02 13.03
CA TYR A 170 14.92 -5.72 11.75
C TYR A 170 14.29 -7.09 11.94
N ILE A 171 13.32 -7.43 11.11
CA ILE A 171 12.67 -8.74 11.08
C ILE A 171 13.17 -9.47 9.84
N ASP A 172 13.88 -10.56 10.05
CA ASP A 172 14.36 -11.44 8.99
C ASP A 172 13.32 -12.51 8.68
N VAL A 173 12.81 -12.52 7.45
CA VAL A 173 11.84 -13.50 6.98
C VAL A 173 12.51 -14.46 6.01
N PRO A 174 12.62 -15.76 6.34
CA PRO A 174 13.19 -16.75 5.46
C PRO A 174 12.41 -16.89 4.15
N TYR A 175 13.12 -17.23 3.08
CA TYR A 175 12.53 -17.45 1.76
C TYR A 175 11.66 -18.73 1.73
N GLU A 176 12.03 -19.73 2.51
CA GLU A 176 11.34 -21.00 2.62
C GLU A 176 10.04 -20.86 3.42
N LYS A 177 8.96 -21.42 2.87
CA LYS A 177 7.63 -21.43 3.50
C LYS A 177 7.38 -22.76 4.20
N ASN A 178 7.77 -22.84 5.47
CA ASN A 178 7.61 -24.01 6.32
C ASN A 178 7.40 -23.62 7.78
N TYR A 179 7.11 -24.61 8.62
CA TYR A 179 6.87 -24.41 10.05
C TYR A 179 8.08 -23.81 10.79
N ASP A 180 9.30 -24.26 10.46
CA ASP A 180 10.51 -23.74 11.12
C ASP A 180 10.72 -22.25 10.84
N SER A 181 10.41 -21.81 9.61
CA SER A 181 10.42 -20.39 9.22
C SER A 181 9.36 -19.59 10.01
N VAL A 182 8.17 -20.14 10.21
CA VAL A 182 7.13 -19.52 11.05
C VAL A 182 7.62 -19.37 12.49
N MET A 183 8.18 -20.41 13.09
CA MET A 183 8.69 -20.37 14.46
C MET A 183 9.87 -19.39 14.61
N TYR A 184 10.74 -19.33 13.61
CA TYR A 184 11.87 -18.38 13.58
C TYR A 184 11.37 -16.92 13.56
N VAL A 185 10.38 -16.61 12.73
CA VAL A 185 9.78 -15.27 12.67
C VAL A 185 8.98 -14.97 13.93
N ALA A 186 8.18 -15.91 14.43
CA ALA A 186 7.42 -15.75 15.67
C ALA A 186 8.29 -15.39 16.87
N LYS A 187 9.50 -16.00 16.99
CA LYS A 187 10.47 -15.62 17.99
C LYS A 187 10.91 -14.16 17.87
N GLN A 188 11.23 -13.71 16.66
CA GLN A 188 11.61 -12.31 16.41
C GLN A 188 10.47 -11.34 16.73
N LEU A 189 9.21 -11.71 16.48
CA LEU A 189 8.05 -10.89 16.81
C LEU A 189 7.85 -10.74 18.33
N ARG A 190 8.19 -11.76 19.13
CA ARG A 190 8.25 -11.63 20.60
C ARG A 190 9.37 -10.68 21.05
N GLU A 191 10.52 -10.74 20.38
CA GLU A 191 11.63 -9.82 20.61
C GLU A 191 11.26 -8.38 20.20
N LEU A 192 10.53 -8.22 19.07
CA LEU A 192 9.99 -6.93 18.64
C LEU A 192 9.04 -6.33 19.70
N LYS A 193 8.15 -7.13 20.30
CA LYS A 193 7.31 -6.65 21.41
C LYS A 193 8.15 -6.05 22.53
N ASN A 194 9.21 -6.75 22.97
CA ASN A 194 10.10 -6.28 24.03
C ASN A 194 10.82 -4.98 23.60
N PHE A 195 11.35 -4.93 22.38
CA PHE A 195 11.93 -3.71 21.81
C PHE A 195 10.95 -2.52 21.84
N LEU A 196 9.70 -2.75 21.45
CA LEU A 196 8.67 -1.71 21.47
C LEU A 196 8.31 -1.25 22.89
N GLN A 197 8.32 -2.15 23.89
CA GLN A 197 8.18 -1.80 25.30
C GLN A 197 9.31 -0.90 25.77
N ASP A 198 10.55 -1.25 25.46
CA ASP A 198 11.73 -0.48 25.85
C ASP A 198 11.71 0.93 25.24
N VAL A 199 11.38 1.00 23.94
CA VAL A 199 11.34 2.27 23.21
C VAL A 199 10.20 3.19 23.67
N THR A 200 9.02 2.62 23.95
CA THR A 200 7.85 3.41 24.35
C THR A 200 7.79 3.70 25.84
N GLY A 201 8.45 2.89 26.65
CA GLY A 201 8.31 2.90 28.11
C GLY A 201 6.92 2.42 28.57
N ARG A 202 6.20 1.70 27.75
CA ARG A 202 4.84 1.20 28.01
C ARG A 202 4.84 -0.32 28.06
N GLU A 203 4.13 -0.89 28.99
CA GLU A 203 3.88 -2.33 29.01
C GLU A 203 2.98 -2.73 27.83
N ILE A 204 3.38 -3.76 27.11
CA ILE A 204 2.59 -4.39 26.03
C ILE A 204 2.23 -5.78 26.52
N THR A 205 1.01 -5.95 26.99
CA THR A 205 0.53 -7.23 27.52
C THR A 205 0.24 -8.22 26.41
N GLU A 206 0.34 -9.52 26.69
CA GLU A 206 -0.05 -10.58 25.75
C GLU A 206 -1.53 -10.45 25.33
N GLU A 207 -2.39 -9.99 26.24
CA GLU A 207 -3.80 -9.73 25.95
C GLU A 207 -3.96 -8.60 24.93
N SER A 208 -3.16 -7.52 25.02
CA SER A 208 -3.22 -6.42 24.05
C SER A 208 -2.79 -6.85 22.65
N VAL A 209 -1.76 -7.70 22.54
CA VAL A 209 -1.30 -8.28 21.28
C VAL A 209 -2.38 -9.20 20.71
N LYS A 210 -2.90 -10.13 21.54
CA LYS A 210 -3.99 -11.03 21.12
C LYS A 210 -5.20 -10.25 20.60
N LYS A 211 -5.64 -9.22 21.33
CA LYS A 211 -6.77 -8.36 20.91
C LYS A 211 -6.52 -7.69 19.55
N ALA A 212 -5.31 -7.23 19.27
CA ALA A 212 -4.97 -6.66 17.98
C ALA A 212 -5.03 -7.72 16.86
N VAL A 213 -4.46 -8.91 17.09
CA VAL A 213 -4.51 -10.02 16.15
C VAL A 213 -5.96 -10.49 15.91
N ASP A 214 -6.79 -10.60 16.96
CA ASP A 214 -8.20 -10.97 16.81
C ASP A 214 -8.97 -9.97 15.93
N LYS A 215 -8.69 -8.66 16.05
CA LYS A 215 -9.26 -7.64 15.15
C LYS A 215 -8.81 -7.84 13.70
N SER A 216 -7.54 -8.16 13.47
CA SER A 216 -7.05 -8.48 12.13
C SER A 216 -7.73 -9.72 11.55
N LYS A 217 -7.95 -10.77 12.36
CA LYS A 217 -8.71 -11.97 11.93
C LYS A 217 -10.15 -11.61 11.53
N ILE A 218 -10.82 -10.72 12.30
CA ILE A 218 -12.15 -10.23 11.95
C ILE A 218 -12.14 -9.46 10.64
N ALA A 219 -11.18 -8.55 10.45
CA ALA A 219 -11.05 -7.76 9.24
C ALA A 219 -10.76 -8.63 8.02
N SER A 220 -9.87 -9.62 8.14
CA SER A 220 -9.58 -10.64 7.13
C SER A 220 -10.84 -11.38 6.70
N ASN A 221 -11.57 -11.94 7.66
CA ASN A 221 -12.82 -12.66 7.39
C ASN A 221 -13.87 -11.79 6.66
N ASN A 222 -14.03 -10.52 7.08
CA ASN A 222 -14.91 -9.60 6.38
C ASN A 222 -14.44 -9.34 4.94
N TYR A 223 -13.13 -9.18 4.72
CA TYR A 223 -12.55 -8.91 3.41
C TYR A 223 -12.77 -10.11 2.46
N TYR A 224 -12.43 -11.32 2.87
CA TYR A 224 -12.60 -12.50 2.01
C TYR A 224 -14.08 -12.80 1.72
N ARG A 225 -14.97 -12.61 2.70
CA ARG A 225 -16.41 -12.77 2.46
C ARG A 225 -16.96 -11.80 1.41
N GLN A 226 -16.44 -10.57 1.32
CA GLN A 226 -16.91 -9.63 0.31
C GLN A 226 -16.35 -9.93 -1.09
N LEU A 227 -15.16 -10.56 -1.22
CA LEU A 227 -14.63 -10.96 -2.51
C LEU A 227 -15.60 -11.89 -3.25
N HIS A 228 -16.15 -12.89 -2.57
CA HIS A 228 -17.16 -13.80 -3.14
C HIS A 228 -18.47 -13.10 -3.57
N LEU A 229 -18.73 -11.91 -3.03
CA LEU A 229 -19.91 -11.14 -3.39
C LEU A 229 -19.68 -10.20 -4.59
N ARG A 230 -18.43 -10.04 -5.05
CA ARG A 230 -18.11 -9.08 -6.11
C ARG A 230 -18.49 -9.56 -7.50
N LYS A 231 -18.58 -10.86 -7.71
CA LYS A 231 -18.89 -11.44 -9.03
C LYS A 231 -20.22 -10.91 -9.57
N GLY A 232 -20.17 -10.28 -10.74
CA GLY A 232 -21.34 -9.70 -11.40
C GLY A 232 -21.90 -8.42 -10.75
N HIS A 233 -21.08 -7.71 -9.94
CA HIS A 233 -21.46 -6.43 -9.34
C HIS A 233 -20.45 -5.34 -9.68
N ASP A 234 -20.93 -4.25 -10.30
CA ASP A 234 -20.09 -3.10 -10.65
C ASP A 234 -19.86 -2.21 -9.42
N ILE A 235 -18.64 -2.17 -8.96
CA ILE A 235 -18.26 -1.41 -7.77
C ILE A 235 -17.49 -0.17 -8.21
N ALA A 236 -18.13 1.00 -8.08
CA ALA A 236 -17.48 2.26 -8.35
C ALA A 236 -16.35 2.52 -7.35
N SER A 237 -15.12 2.68 -7.85
CA SER A 237 -13.94 3.00 -7.04
C SER A 237 -13.03 3.96 -7.79
N THR A 238 -11.94 4.34 -7.16
CA THR A 238 -10.84 5.10 -7.76
C THR A 238 -9.51 4.46 -7.41
N LEU A 239 -8.49 4.65 -8.25
CA LEU A 239 -7.12 4.20 -7.95
C LEU A 239 -6.61 4.72 -6.59
N THR A 240 -7.03 5.93 -6.20
CA THR A 240 -6.69 6.49 -4.88
C THR A 240 -7.37 5.72 -3.75
N ASN A 241 -8.64 5.31 -3.91
CA ASN A 241 -9.32 4.52 -2.90
C ASN A 241 -8.71 3.12 -2.76
N GLU A 242 -8.35 2.49 -3.88
CA GLU A 242 -7.65 1.19 -3.88
C GLU A 242 -6.25 1.30 -3.23
N LEU A 243 -5.52 2.38 -3.52
CA LEU A 243 -4.23 2.66 -2.85
C LEU A 243 -4.41 2.84 -1.33
N TYR A 244 -5.46 3.54 -0.90
CA TYR A 244 -5.74 3.71 0.52
C TYR A 244 -6.21 2.42 1.19
N ALA A 245 -6.89 1.55 0.45
CA ALA A 245 -7.21 0.19 0.91
C ALA A 245 -5.95 -0.63 1.17
N LEU A 246 -4.92 -0.50 0.30
CA LEU A 246 -3.62 -1.11 0.49
C LEU A 246 -2.92 -0.59 1.77
N PHE A 247 -2.99 0.69 2.06
CA PHE A 247 -2.46 1.21 3.33
C PHE A 247 -3.29 0.76 4.54
N MET A 248 -4.61 0.61 4.38
CA MET A 248 -5.50 0.13 5.43
C MET A 248 -5.15 -1.28 5.89
N CYS A 249 -4.91 -2.22 4.98
CA CYS A 249 -4.62 -3.61 5.33
C CYS A 249 -3.24 -3.81 5.97
N HIS A 250 -2.30 -2.90 5.75
CA HIS A 250 -0.94 -2.98 6.31
C HIS A 250 -0.74 -2.09 7.54
N LEU A 251 -1.04 -0.80 7.44
CA LEU A 251 -0.73 0.15 8.52
C LEU A 251 -1.77 0.18 9.64
N PHE A 252 -2.99 -0.26 9.37
CA PHE A 252 -4.08 -0.27 10.35
C PHE A 252 -4.47 -1.67 10.81
N ALA A 253 -3.63 -2.66 10.52
CA ALA A 253 -3.84 -4.02 11.04
C ALA A 253 -3.95 -4.01 12.56
N GLY A 254 -4.92 -4.74 13.11
CA GLY A 254 -5.18 -4.80 14.54
C GLY A 254 -6.01 -3.66 15.12
N THR A 255 -6.52 -2.74 14.30
CA THR A 255 -7.31 -1.58 14.75
C THR A 255 -8.82 -1.76 14.56
N ASP A 256 -9.62 -0.96 15.26
CA ASP A 256 -11.07 -0.88 15.04
C ASP A 256 -11.39 -0.25 13.67
N GLU A 257 -10.50 0.61 13.18
CA GLU A 257 -10.60 1.24 11.86
C GLU A 257 -10.55 0.21 10.74
N SER A 258 -9.66 -0.78 10.83
CA SER A 258 -9.56 -1.87 9.84
C SER A 258 -10.81 -2.75 9.86
N VAL A 259 -11.32 -3.10 11.06
CA VAL A 259 -12.57 -3.85 11.19
C VAL A 259 -13.74 -3.06 10.60
N ARG A 260 -13.85 -1.77 10.92
CA ARG A 260 -14.91 -0.90 10.40
C ARG A 260 -14.84 -0.72 8.90
N TYR A 261 -13.65 -0.53 8.35
CA TYR A 261 -13.43 -0.42 6.91
C TYR A 261 -13.94 -1.66 6.18
N THR A 262 -13.55 -2.86 6.62
CA THR A 262 -13.94 -4.11 5.97
C THR A 262 -15.43 -4.44 6.12
N GLN A 263 -16.08 -3.98 7.19
CA GLN A 263 -17.54 -4.02 7.31
C GLN A 263 -18.23 -3.11 6.29
N LEU A 264 -17.76 -1.85 6.18
CA LEU A 264 -18.30 -0.90 5.20
C LEU A 264 -18.09 -1.41 3.76
N LEU A 265 -16.91 -1.94 3.47
CA LEU A 265 -16.60 -2.51 2.15
C LEU A 265 -17.56 -3.63 1.79
N ARG A 266 -17.82 -4.55 2.70
CA ARG A 266 -18.79 -5.64 2.50
C ARG A 266 -20.21 -5.10 2.29
N ASP A 267 -20.61 -4.07 3.02
CA ASP A 267 -21.93 -3.46 2.88
C ASP A 267 -22.06 -2.68 1.57
N ASP A 268 -20.98 -2.04 1.09
CA ASP A 268 -20.94 -1.36 -0.21
C ASP A 268 -21.07 -2.38 -1.36
N VAL A 269 -20.33 -3.50 -1.30
CA VAL A 269 -20.44 -4.58 -2.31
C VAL A 269 -21.86 -5.14 -2.36
N ARG A 270 -22.52 -5.36 -1.23
CA ARG A 270 -23.91 -5.85 -1.20
C ARG A 270 -24.93 -4.89 -1.79
N ARG A 271 -24.60 -3.61 -1.85
CA ARG A 271 -25.47 -2.56 -2.42
C ARG A 271 -25.08 -2.19 -3.84
N ALA A 272 -23.94 -2.69 -4.31
CA ALA A 272 -23.50 -2.43 -5.66
C ALA A 272 -24.53 -2.99 -6.67
N PRO A 273 -24.80 -2.28 -7.78
CA PRO A 273 -25.69 -2.79 -8.81
C PRO A 273 -25.10 -4.05 -9.43
N ALA A 274 -25.96 -4.95 -9.87
CA ALA A 274 -25.55 -5.93 -10.87
C ALA A 274 -25.26 -5.18 -12.17
N GLY A 275 -24.17 -5.55 -12.85
CA GLY A 275 -23.72 -4.88 -14.05
C GLY A 275 -23.00 -5.80 -15.01
N ASP A 276 -22.80 -5.30 -16.21
CA ASP A 276 -22.16 -6.01 -17.32
C ASP A 276 -20.76 -5.42 -17.63
N GLY A 277 -20.19 -4.65 -16.70
CA GLY A 277 -18.83 -4.12 -16.83
C GLY A 277 -17.75 -5.20 -16.74
N PHE A 278 -16.61 -4.98 -17.37
CA PHE A 278 -15.46 -5.88 -17.24
C PHE A 278 -14.85 -5.82 -15.85
N HIS A 279 -14.59 -6.96 -15.27
CA HIS A 279 -13.96 -7.11 -13.97
C HIS A 279 -12.49 -7.47 -14.13
N VAL A 280 -11.57 -6.74 -13.51
CA VAL A 280 -10.15 -7.02 -13.60
C VAL A 280 -9.52 -7.29 -12.24
N LEU A 281 -8.60 -8.26 -12.22
CA LEU A 281 -7.66 -8.44 -11.16
C LEU A 281 -6.52 -7.44 -11.31
N TRP A 282 -6.35 -6.55 -10.33
CA TRP A 282 -5.21 -5.66 -10.28
C TRP A 282 -4.06 -6.27 -9.48
N MET A 283 -2.87 -6.31 -10.06
CA MET A 283 -1.69 -6.85 -9.41
C MET A 283 -0.66 -5.77 -9.13
N HIS A 284 -0.17 -5.74 -7.88
CA HIS A 284 0.78 -4.78 -7.32
C HIS A 284 0.15 -3.42 -6.94
N THR A 285 0.98 -2.35 -6.79
CA THR A 285 0.53 -1.03 -6.35
C THR A 285 -0.29 -0.27 -7.41
N MET A 286 -0.89 0.86 -7.03
CA MET A 286 -1.77 1.64 -7.90
C MET A 286 -1.07 2.89 -8.45
N PRO A 287 -1.04 3.14 -9.79
CA PRO A 287 -0.48 4.34 -10.40
C PRO A 287 -1.45 5.54 -10.31
N PHE A 288 -1.80 5.94 -9.11
CA PHE A 288 -2.82 6.95 -8.80
C PHE A 288 -2.50 8.37 -9.29
N LEU A 289 -1.27 8.62 -9.77
CA LEU A 289 -0.86 9.91 -10.33
C LEU A 289 -1.01 9.99 -11.85
N GLN A 290 -1.19 8.85 -12.54
CA GLN A 290 -1.26 8.80 -14.00
C GLN A 290 -2.68 9.03 -14.51
N ASP A 291 -2.88 10.13 -15.23
CA ASP A 291 -4.20 10.55 -15.69
C ASP A 291 -4.78 9.54 -16.67
N ALA A 292 -3.99 8.99 -17.59
CA ALA A 292 -4.44 7.96 -18.54
C ALA A 292 -5.03 6.71 -17.86
N VAL A 293 -4.52 6.31 -16.69
CA VAL A 293 -5.08 5.17 -15.93
C VAL A 293 -6.32 5.58 -15.16
N LYS A 294 -6.33 6.80 -14.60
CA LYS A 294 -7.51 7.35 -13.92
C LYS A 294 -8.71 7.48 -14.85
N ASP A 295 -8.48 7.93 -16.09
CA ASP A 295 -9.54 8.12 -17.09
C ASP A 295 -10.25 6.80 -17.46
N VAL A 296 -9.55 5.66 -17.35
CA VAL A 296 -10.11 4.34 -17.61
C VAL A 296 -10.80 3.73 -16.38
N PHE A 297 -10.23 3.86 -15.19
CA PHE A 297 -10.68 3.11 -14.01
C PHE A 297 -11.48 3.91 -12.98
N ASN A 298 -11.28 5.24 -12.89
CA ASN A 298 -11.97 6.02 -11.85
C ASN A 298 -13.46 6.20 -12.15
N TYR A 299 -14.30 5.58 -11.33
CA TYR A 299 -15.77 5.61 -11.50
C TYR A 299 -16.21 5.18 -12.91
N SER A 300 -15.50 4.21 -13.47
CA SER A 300 -15.83 3.66 -14.78
C SER A 300 -17.16 2.92 -14.74
N ASP A 301 -17.93 3.05 -15.82
CA ASP A 301 -19.15 2.26 -16.05
C ASP A 301 -18.85 1.00 -16.90
N THR A 302 -17.60 0.82 -17.34
CA THR A 302 -17.21 -0.23 -18.30
C THR A 302 -16.16 -1.20 -17.78
N ILE A 303 -15.29 -0.80 -16.84
CA ILE A 303 -14.22 -1.65 -16.32
C ILE A 303 -13.96 -1.35 -14.83
N HIS A 304 -13.90 -2.40 -14.03
CA HIS A 304 -13.82 -2.31 -12.57
C HIS A 304 -12.65 -3.11 -12.00
N ILE A 305 -11.94 -2.55 -11.01
CA ILE A 305 -10.97 -3.30 -10.24
C ILE A 305 -11.73 -4.12 -9.20
N SER A 306 -11.87 -5.43 -9.44
CA SER A 306 -12.67 -6.30 -8.59
C SER A 306 -11.86 -6.99 -7.50
N ALA A 307 -10.54 -7.14 -7.68
CA ALA A 307 -9.64 -7.58 -6.63
C ALA A 307 -8.24 -6.98 -6.85
N SER A 308 -7.46 -6.92 -5.78
CA SER A 308 -6.02 -6.65 -5.86
C SER A 308 -5.26 -7.71 -5.06
N ASP A 309 -4.23 -8.30 -5.68
CA ASP A 309 -3.38 -9.30 -5.04
C ASP A 309 -2.69 -8.73 -3.79
N PHE A 310 -2.24 -7.46 -3.85
CA PHE A 310 -1.55 -6.81 -2.76
C PHE A 310 -2.47 -6.51 -1.56
N ILE A 311 -3.73 -6.11 -1.82
CA ILE A 311 -4.71 -5.87 -0.76
C ILE A 311 -5.18 -7.20 -0.16
N ALA A 312 -5.40 -8.22 -0.99
CA ALA A 312 -5.80 -9.54 -0.54
C ALA A 312 -4.73 -10.17 0.37
N ASP A 313 -3.45 -10.09 -0.01
CA ASP A 313 -2.35 -10.56 0.82
C ASP A 313 -2.25 -9.79 2.16
N GLY A 314 -2.48 -8.48 2.15
CA GLY A 314 -2.53 -7.67 3.36
C GLY A 314 -3.63 -8.07 4.35
N PHE A 315 -4.73 -8.62 3.86
CA PHE A 315 -5.81 -9.23 4.66
C PHE A 315 -5.73 -10.76 4.74
N ARG A 316 -4.59 -11.39 4.42
CA ARG A 316 -4.39 -12.84 4.52
C ARG A 316 -4.89 -13.40 5.85
N SER A 317 -5.56 -14.56 5.80
CA SER A 317 -6.02 -15.26 6.99
C SER A 317 -4.84 -15.72 7.86
N MET A 318 -5.10 -15.80 9.16
CA MET A 318 -4.15 -16.26 10.17
C MET A 318 -4.84 -17.33 10.99
N GLU A 319 -4.27 -18.54 11.04
CA GLU A 319 -4.94 -19.70 11.63
C GLU A 319 -4.51 -19.98 13.07
N SER A 320 -3.22 -19.78 13.41
CA SER A 320 -2.70 -20.07 14.74
C SER A 320 -3.43 -19.31 15.85
N ASP A 321 -3.65 -19.96 16.99
CA ASP A 321 -4.19 -19.33 18.20
C ASP A 321 -3.14 -18.49 18.94
N ASP A 322 -1.85 -18.81 18.76
CA ASP A 322 -0.76 -17.95 19.26
C ASP A 322 -0.63 -16.71 18.39
N PRO A 323 -0.72 -15.50 18.97
CA PRO A 323 -0.74 -14.28 18.19
C PRO A 323 0.56 -14.03 17.39
N TYR A 324 1.71 -14.47 17.90
CA TYR A 324 2.99 -14.27 17.20
C TYR A 324 3.18 -15.27 16.06
N GLU A 325 2.74 -16.51 16.24
CA GLU A 325 2.72 -17.50 15.17
C GLU A 325 1.75 -17.07 14.06
N ALA A 326 0.57 -16.60 14.41
CA ALA A 326 -0.41 -16.07 13.46
C ALA A 326 0.16 -14.92 12.60
N LEU A 327 0.87 -13.98 13.23
CA LEU A 327 1.55 -12.90 12.50
C LEU A 327 2.73 -13.40 11.67
N ALA A 328 3.49 -14.38 12.19
CA ALA A 328 4.59 -15.01 11.47
C ALA A 328 4.08 -15.80 10.25
N GLU A 329 2.97 -16.53 10.35
CA GLU A 329 2.30 -17.17 9.22
C GLU A 329 2.00 -16.16 8.12
N LYS A 330 1.38 -15.02 8.46
CA LYS A 330 1.07 -13.95 7.52
C LYS A 330 2.32 -13.45 6.79
N MET A 331 3.46 -13.30 7.49
CA MET A 331 4.72 -12.86 6.89
C MET A 331 5.38 -13.94 6.03
N VAL A 332 5.51 -15.16 6.53
CA VAL A 332 6.19 -16.26 5.83
C VAL A 332 5.43 -16.68 4.59
N TYR A 333 4.10 -16.78 4.68
CA TYR A 333 3.24 -17.18 3.56
C TYR A 333 2.79 -16.02 2.66
N CYS A 334 3.28 -14.79 2.88
CA CYS A 334 3.06 -13.66 1.98
C CYS A 334 3.36 -14.04 0.51
N ILE A 335 2.48 -13.65 -0.42
CA ILE A 335 2.63 -14.00 -1.85
C ILE A 335 3.87 -13.40 -2.50
N TYR A 336 4.40 -12.34 -1.91
CA TYR A 336 5.62 -11.69 -2.36
C TYR A 336 6.89 -12.33 -1.77
N ASN A 337 6.76 -13.26 -0.82
CA ASN A 337 7.85 -14.08 -0.31
C ASN A 337 7.98 -15.36 -1.15
N GLY A 338 9.18 -15.87 -1.34
CA GLY A 338 9.40 -17.14 -2.03
C GLY A 338 9.20 -17.09 -3.54
N SER A 339 8.77 -18.22 -4.11
CA SER A 339 8.64 -18.41 -5.56
C SER A 339 7.47 -17.64 -6.16
N VAL A 340 7.66 -17.10 -7.38
CA VAL A 340 6.60 -16.48 -8.17
C VAL A 340 5.43 -17.39 -8.48
N ASN A 341 5.63 -18.72 -8.47
CA ASN A 341 4.57 -19.70 -8.75
C ASN A 341 3.40 -19.57 -7.78
N GLN A 342 3.68 -19.34 -6.50
CA GLN A 342 2.62 -19.16 -5.53
C GLN A 342 1.81 -17.88 -5.82
N ARG A 343 2.46 -16.78 -6.19
CA ARG A 343 1.76 -15.55 -6.58
C ARG A 343 0.87 -15.76 -7.81
N ILE A 344 1.32 -16.61 -8.76
CA ILE A 344 0.52 -16.98 -9.93
C ILE A 344 -0.73 -17.78 -9.50
N GLU A 345 -0.58 -18.79 -8.66
CA GLU A 345 -1.71 -19.61 -8.21
C GLU A 345 -2.74 -18.76 -7.42
N GLU A 346 -2.28 -17.93 -6.51
CA GLU A 346 -3.19 -17.05 -5.76
C GLU A 346 -3.85 -15.99 -6.66
N ALA A 347 -3.16 -15.50 -7.69
CA ALA A 347 -3.76 -14.60 -8.68
C ALA A 347 -4.89 -15.29 -9.46
N LYS A 348 -4.74 -16.56 -9.82
CA LYS A 348 -5.79 -17.38 -10.44
C LYS A 348 -6.98 -17.54 -9.51
N GLU A 349 -6.74 -17.96 -8.26
CA GLU A 349 -7.80 -18.12 -7.27
C GLU A 349 -8.59 -16.83 -7.02
N LEU A 350 -7.90 -15.69 -6.96
CA LEU A 350 -8.53 -14.38 -6.81
C LEU A 350 -9.36 -14.02 -8.05
N ALA A 351 -8.81 -14.23 -9.25
CA ALA A 351 -9.53 -13.98 -10.50
C ALA A 351 -10.81 -14.82 -10.60
N ASP A 352 -10.73 -16.10 -10.30
CA ASP A 352 -11.89 -17.00 -10.30
C ASP A 352 -12.93 -16.60 -9.25
N THR A 353 -12.47 -16.19 -8.05
CA THR A 353 -13.35 -15.78 -6.95
C THR A 353 -14.19 -14.57 -7.28
N VAL A 354 -13.60 -13.58 -7.96
CA VAL A 354 -14.31 -12.35 -8.33
C VAL A 354 -14.93 -12.42 -9.75
N GLY A 355 -14.65 -13.49 -10.50
CA GLY A 355 -15.08 -13.62 -11.90
C GLY A 355 -14.40 -12.58 -12.79
N ALA A 356 -13.07 -12.49 -12.70
CA ALA A 356 -12.31 -11.51 -13.47
C ALA A 356 -12.25 -11.89 -14.96
N ASP A 357 -12.51 -10.92 -15.84
CA ASP A 357 -12.42 -11.02 -17.30
C ASP A 357 -10.98 -10.80 -17.81
N GLY A 358 -10.13 -10.23 -16.95
CA GLY A 358 -8.73 -9.98 -17.28
C GLY A 358 -7.91 -9.57 -16.06
N ALA A 359 -6.60 -9.42 -16.26
CA ALA A 359 -5.68 -8.97 -15.22
C ALA A 359 -4.81 -7.80 -15.69
N VAL A 360 -4.54 -6.86 -14.80
CA VAL A 360 -3.58 -5.77 -15.01
C VAL A 360 -2.45 -5.91 -14.00
N LEU A 361 -1.25 -6.20 -14.48
CA LEU A 361 -0.04 -6.24 -13.68
C LEU A 361 0.69 -4.90 -13.82
N PHE A 362 0.70 -4.10 -12.77
CA PHE A 362 1.44 -2.84 -12.77
C PHE A 362 2.92 -3.07 -12.48
N ALA A 363 3.75 -2.99 -13.52
CA ALA A 363 5.20 -3.11 -13.45
C ALA A 363 5.82 -1.77 -13.02
N HIS A 364 5.79 -1.51 -11.71
CA HIS A 364 6.32 -0.28 -11.13
C HIS A 364 7.83 -0.15 -11.34
N TRP A 365 8.26 0.99 -11.87
CA TRP A 365 9.67 1.32 -12.10
C TRP A 365 10.52 1.15 -10.84
N GLY A 366 11.62 0.40 -10.96
CA GLY A 366 12.53 0.11 -9.85
C GLY A 366 12.08 -0.99 -8.89
N CYS A 367 10.89 -1.57 -9.05
CA CYS A 367 10.44 -2.72 -8.26
C CYS A 367 10.92 -4.04 -8.89
N LYS A 368 12.03 -4.58 -8.41
CA LYS A 368 12.60 -5.83 -8.95
C LYS A 368 11.69 -7.03 -8.76
N ASN A 369 10.99 -7.10 -7.63
CA ASN A 369 10.05 -8.19 -7.33
C ASN A 369 8.96 -8.31 -8.40
N THR A 370 8.36 -7.20 -8.81
CA THR A 370 7.29 -7.20 -9.81
C THR A 370 7.79 -7.25 -11.24
N ILE A 371 8.78 -6.42 -11.61
CA ILE A 371 9.31 -6.38 -12.98
C ILE A 371 9.93 -7.73 -13.36
N GLY A 372 10.72 -8.33 -12.45
CA GLY A 372 11.38 -9.62 -12.70
C GLY A 372 10.40 -10.78 -12.92
N ALA A 373 9.22 -10.71 -12.33
CA ALA A 373 8.18 -11.73 -12.42
C ALA A 373 7.15 -11.50 -13.55
N SER A 374 7.06 -10.28 -14.09
CA SER A 374 5.94 -9.83 -14.93
C SER A 374 5.65 -10.71 -16.14
N SER A 375 6.71 -11.12 -16.87
CA SER A 375 6.56 -11.98 -18.06
C SER A 375 6.12 -13.41 -17.72
N LEU A 376 6.52 -13.94 -16.57
CA LEU A 376 6.11 -15.28 -16.11
C LEU A 376 4.64 -15.25 -15.69
N ILE A 377 4.25 -14.26 -14.90
CA ILE A 377 2.87 -14.08 -14.45
C ILE A 377 1.94 -13.92 -15.66
N LYS A 378 2.23 -12.97 -16.56
CA LYS A 378 1.43 -12.75 -17.78
C LYS A 378 1.20 -14.03 -18.55
N ARG A 379 2.28 -14.73 -18.94
CA ARG A 379 2.17 -15.96 -19.74
C ARG A 379 1.43 -17.08 -19.03
N SER A 380 1.53 -17.15 -17.70
CA SER A 380 0.82 -18.20 -16.95
C SER A 380 -0.67 -17.91 -16.87
N LEU A 381 -1.07 -16.68 -16.62
CA LEU A 381 -2.49 -16.29 -16.59
C LEU A 381 -3.14 -16.40 -17.97
N GLU A 382 -2.45 -15.96 -19.03
CA GLU A 382 -2.94 -16.09 -20.41
C GLU A 382 -3.13 -17.55 -20.87
N ARG A 383 -2.27 -18.48 -20.41
CA ARG A 383 -2.45 -19.91 -20.70
C ARG A 383 -3.71 -20.51 -20.07
N GLU A 384 -4.16 -19.95 -18.96
CA GLU A 384 -5.41 -20.32 -18.29
C GLU A 384 -6.63 -19.53 -18.84
N GLY A 385 -6.43 -18.77 -19.91
CA GLY A 385 -7.50 -18.05 -20.57
C GLY A 385 -7.81 -16.68 -19.97
N LEU A 386 -6.99 -16.17 -19.03
CA LEU A 386 -7.16 -14.83 -18.45
C LEU A 386 -6.27 -13.81 -19.18
N PRO A 387 -6.85 -12.94 -20.03
CA PRO A 387 -6.11 -11.87 -20.69
C PRO A 387 -5.36 -11.01 -19.70
N THR A 388 -4.06 -10.82 -19.90
CA THR A 388 -3.22 -10.12 -18.92
C THR A 388 -2.42 -9.02 -19.57
N MET A 389 -2.63 -7.79 -19.10
CA MET A 389 -1.83 -6.64 -19.49
C MET A 389 -0.73 -6.38 -18.46
N VAL A 390 0.53 -6.23 -18.93
CA VAL A 390 1.60 -5.65 -18.11
C VAL A 390 1.64 -4.15 -18.40
N LEU A 391 1.35 -3.33 -17.41
CA LEU A 391 1.36 -1.88 -17.50
C LEU A 391 2.62 -1.34 -16.84
N ASP A 392 3.57 -0.86 -17.66
CA ASP A 392 4.79 -0.20 -17.18
C ASP A 392 4.48 1.23 -16.74
N GLY A 393 4.99 1.63 -15.58
CA GLY A 393 4.80 2.98 -15.06
C GLY A 393 5.50 3.21 -13.73
N ASP A 394 5.26 4.36 -13.14
CA ASP A 394 5.84 4.75 -11.86
C ASP A 394 4.77 5.31 -10.93
N GLY A 395 4.68 4.77 -9.71
CA GLY A 395 3.67 5.15 -8.72
C GLY A 395 3.93 6.48 -8.02
N CYS A 396 5.18 6.98 -8.03
CA CYS A 396 5.56 8.22 -7.35
C CYS A 396 6.29 9.26 -8.22
N ASN A 397 6.83 8.85 -9.36
CA ASN A 397 7.46 9.76 -10.31
C ASN A 397 6.74 9.70 -11.67
N PRO A 398 5.72 10.51 -11.91
CA PRO A 398 4.98 10.49 -13.17
C PRO A 398 5.84 10.81 -14.39
N ALA A 399 7.02 11.44 -14.22
CA ALA A 399 7.95 11.71 -15.31
C ALA A 399 8.57 10.43 -15.94
N ASN A 400 8.54 9.31 -15.23
CA ASN A 400 9.05 8.01 -15.73
C ASN A 400 8.03 7.26 -16.62
N ALA A 401 6.86 7.83 -16.89
CA ALA A 401 5.83 7.20 -17.68
C ALA A 401 5.19 8.20 -18.65
N SER A 402 4.82 7.72 -19.84
CA SER A 402 4.13 8.52 -20.87
C SER A 402 2.64 8.17 -20.86
N ASP A 403 1.79 9.13 -20.49
CA ASP A 403 0.33 8.95 -20.52
C ASP A 403 -0.18 8.52 -21.90
N GLY A 404 0.40 9.01 -23.00
CA GLY A 404 0.01 8.60 -24.35
C GLY A 404 0.27 7.11 -24.62
N GLN A 405 1.41 6.57 -24.20
CA GLN A 405 1.72 5.15 -24.35
C GLN A 405 0.80 4.29 -23.47
N ILE A 406 0.57 4.73 -22.25
CA ILE A 406 -0.34 4.05 -21.30
C ILE A 406 -1.76 4.03 -21.86
N SER A 407 -2.28 5.15 -22.35
CA SER A 407 -3.62 5.26 -22.93
C SER A 407 -3.81 4.30 -24.10
N THR A 408 -2.85 4.25 -25.05
CA THR A 408 -2.91 3.32 -26.19
C THR A 408 -2.97 1.85 -25.74
N ARG A 409 -2.16 1.47 -24.75
CA ARG A 409 -2.12 0.09 -24.23
C ARG A 409 -3.40 -0.28 -23.48
N LEU A 410 -3.96 0.65 -22.70
CA LEU A 410 -5.22 0.45 -21.98
C LEU A 410 -6.40 0.31 -22.95
N GLN A 411 -6.45 1.15 -23.99
CA GLN A 411 -7.48 1.04 -25.04
C GLN A 411 -7.43 -0.32 -25.73
N ALA A 412 -6.24 -0.77 -26.15
CA ALA A 412 -6.08 -2.09 -26.78
C ALA A 412 -6.49 -3.24 -25.83
N PHE A 413 -6.25 -3.09 -24.52
CA PHE A 413 -6.67 -4.09 -23.53
C PHE A 413 -8.20 -4.14 -23.39
N VAL A 414 -8.88 -3.00 -23.30
CA VAL A 414 -10.35 -2.94 -23.24
C VAL A 414 -10.98 -3.48 -24.54
N GLU A 415 -10.42 -3.16 -25.70
CA GLU A 415 -10.86 -3.71 -26.99
C GLU A 415 -10.75 -5.24 -27.01
N MET A 416 -9.63 -5.80 -26.52
CA MET A 416 -9.42 -7.25 -26.44
C MET A 416 -10.47 -7.93 -25.55
N LEU A 417 -10.80 -7.35 -24.38
CA LEU A 417 -11.87 -7.88 -23.51
C LEU A 417 -13.23 -7.86 -24.23
N THR A 418 -13.54 -6.79 -24.95
CA THR A 418 -14.81 -6.65 -25.71
C THR A 418 -14.91 -7.66 -26.87
N GLU A 419 -13.80 -7.99 -27.53
CA GLU A 419 -13.80 -8.99 -28.61
C GLU A 419 -14.00 -10.42 -28.09
N GLN A 420 -13.49 -10.73 -26.90
CA GLN A 420 -13.69 -12.06 -26.27
C GLN A 420 -15.14 -12.31 -25.87
N GLU A 421 -15.86 -11.31 -25.42
CA GLU A 421 -17.30 -11.42 -25.10
C GLU A 421 -18.18 -11.71 -26.33
N ARG A 422 -17.69 -11.34 -27.52
CA ARG A 422 -18.43 -11.53 -28.78
C ARG A 422 -18.23 -12.91 -29.44
N ASN A 423 -17.23 -13.68 -28.99
CA ASN A 423 -16.87 -15.00 -29.48
C ASN A 423 -17.29 -16.10 -28.51
#